data_cea5beb866a5071be5a3f1e95a5d511d
#
_entry.id   cea5beb866a5071be5a3f1e95a5d511d
#
_cell.length_a   1.000
_cell.length_b   1.000
_cell.length_c   1.000
_cell.angle_alpha   90.00
_cell.angle_beta   90.00
_cell.angle_gamma   90.00
#
_symmetry.space_group_name_H-M   'P 1'
#
loop_
_entity.id
_entity.type
_entity.pdbx_description
1 polymer ?
#
loop_
_entity_poly.entity_id
_entity_poly.type
_entity_poly.pdbx_seq_one_letter_code
_entity_poly.pdbx_strand_id
1 'polypeptide(L)'
;MKEKNVILQPAKKNRRKIIRSIIQLVVVVFLAVVLIKAVFLTDKRFAEAVPLNNKEGFIALSYFGVSRNDSPKYVSKKNLEEQLTLLEKQGYQTITQKDILDFYQKNKPLPEKALFLSFEDGRTDSSIFAQNIMEKLNYKASMFTYANKMDTRDHKFLKPKDLKLMEKSGYWELGSNGYRLTYINIFNDKGQSLGMIDENNXXXX
;
A
#
# COMPACT_ATOMS: atom_id res chain seq x y z
N MET A 1 -81.39 25.87 26.18
CA MET A 1 -79.94 25.58 26.15
C MET A 1 -79.65 24.66 24.98
N LYS A 2 -78.95 25.18 23.94
CA LYS A 2 -78.53 24.36 22.76
C LYS A 2 -77.08 23.96 22.93
N GLU A 3 -76.79 22.69 23.13
CA GLU A 3 -75.47 22.13 23.11
C GLU A 3 -74.90 22.21 21.69
N LYS A 4 -73.72 22.88 21.57
CA LYS A 4 -72.95 22.87 20.33
C LYS A 4 -72.12 21.62 20.29
N ASN A 5 -72.44 20.68 19.42
CA ASN A 5 -71.61 19.55 19.11
C ASN A 5 -70.39 20.05 18.35
N VAL A 6 -69.18 20.04 19.01
CA VAL A 6 -67.89 20.33 18.37
C VAL A 6 -67.46 19.05 17.67
N ILE A 7 -67.62 19.03 16.37
CA ILE A 7 -67.12 17.94 15.53
C ILE A 7 -65.63 18.20 15.31
N LEU A 8 -64.75 17.41 15.98
CA LEU A 8 -63.32 17.41 15.77
C LEU A 8 -63.01 16.82 14.39
N GLN A 9 -62.62 17.67 13.44
CA GLN A 9 -62.18 17.20 12.13
C GLN A 9 -60.79 16.56 12.25
N PRO A 10 -60.57 15.36 11.73
CA PRO A 10 -59.27 14.70 11.82
C PRO A 10 -58.24 15.40 10.95
N ALA A 11 -57.05 15.57 11.49
CA ALA A 11 -55.95 16.32 10.91
C ALA A 11 -55.39 15.68 9.63
N LYS A 12 -55.96 15.98 8.47
CA LYS A 12 -55.47 15.58 7.14
C LYS A 12 -54.08 16.15 6.84
N LYS A 13 -53.60 17.17 7.57
CA LYS A 13 -52.37 17.91 7.31
C LYS A 13 -51.12 17.15 7.77
N ASN A 14 -51.23 16.21 8.70
CA ASN A 14 -50.07 15.49 9.25
C ASN A 14 -49.64 14.29 8.41
N ARG A 15 -50.50 13.63 7.67
CA ARG A 15 -50.13 12.47 6.85
C ARG A 15 -49.07 12.79 5.78
N ARG A 16 -49.17 13.90 5.10
CA ARG A 16 -48.21 14.31 4.06
C ARG A 16 -46.83 14.61 4.65
N LYS A 17 -46.77 15.20 5.83
CA LYS A 17 -45.51 15.48 6.54
C LYS A 17 -44.87 14.14 6.96
N ILE A 18 -45.65 13.23 7.52
CA ILE A 18 -45.17 11.91 7.95
C ILE A 18 -44.63 11.12 6.75
N ILE A 19 -45.36 11.10 5.62
CA ILE A 19 -44.91 10.42 4.41
C ILE A 19 -43.59 11.01 3.89
N ARG A 20 -43.47 12.34 3.86
CA ARG A 20 -42.17 12.99 3.45
C ARG A 20 -41.04 12.62 4.38
N SER A 21 -41.28 12.61 5.69
CA SER A 21 -40.24 12.21 6.66
C SER A 21 -39.82 10.76 6.50
N ILE A 22 -40.77 9.86 6.22
CA ILE A 22 -40.47 8.45 5.96
C ILE A 22 -39.64 8.30 4.69
N ILE A 23 -40.02 9.01 3.61
CA ILE A 23 -39.25 8.98 2.35
C ILE A 23 -37.82 9.50 2.57
N GLN A 24 -37.70 10.60 3.30
CA GLN A 24 -36.34 11.15 3.63
C GLN A 24 -35.52 10.15 4.43
N LEU A 25 -36.13 9.50 5.42
CA LEU A 25 -35.43 8.48 6.22
C LEU A 25 -34.96 7.30 5.34
N VAL A 26 -35.83 6.81 4.45
CA VAL A 26 -35.49 5.71 3.53
C VAL A 26 -34.30 6.12 2.61
N VAL A 27 -34.35 7.35 2.08
CA VAL A 27 -33.26 7.85 1.24
C VAL A 27 -31.94 7.93 2.03
N VAL A 28 -31.97 8.43 3.25
CA VAL A 28 -30.77 8.53 4.11
C VAL A 28 -30.20 7.13 4.41
N VAL A 29 -31.08 6.19 4.76
CA VAL A 29 -30.66 4.80 5.03
C VAL A 29 -30.08 4.17 3.75
N PHE A 30 -30.70 4.38 2.61
CA PHE A 30 -30.19 3.87 1.32
C PHE A 30 -28.79 4.44 1.01
N LEU A 31 -28.62 5.76 1.16
CA LEU A 31 -27.32 6.40 0.95
C LEU A 31 -26.26 5.88 1.94
N ALA A 32 -26.63 5.67 3.20
CA ALA A 32 -25.75 5.10 4.20
C ALA A 32 -25.29 3.68 3.82
N VAL A 33 -26.21 2.85 3.32
CA VAL A 33 -25.91 1.49 2.86
C VAL A 33 -24.98 1.54 1.64
N VAL A 34 -25.23 2.45 0.70
CA VAL A 34 -24.37 2.62 -0.49
C VAL A 34 -22.95 3.06 -0.05
N LEU A 35 -22.86 3.99 0.89
CA LEU A 35 -21.55 4.45 1.41
C LEU A 35 -20.82 3.34 2.15
N ILE A 36 -21.53 2.55 2.97
CA ILE A 36 -20.94 1.41 3.67
C ILE A 36 -20.40 0.40 2.63
N LYS A 37 -21.18 0.10 1.60
CA LYS A 37 -20.71 -0.78 0.52
C LYS A 37 -19.51 -0.21 -0.22
N ALA A 38 -19.50 1.09 -0.50
CA ALA A 38 -18.40 1.74 -1.20
C ALA A 38 -17.12 1.77 -0.36
N VAL A 39 -17.23 1.93 0.95
CA VAL A 39 -16.05 2.07 1.83
C VAL A 39 -15.55 0.70 2.33
N PHE A 40 -16.45 -0.20 2.72
CA PHE A 40 -16.08 -1.43 3.41
C PHE A 40 -16.17 -2.69 2.55
N LEU A 41 -16.98 -2.68 1.50
CA LEU A 41 -17.17 -3.87 0.65
C LEU A 41 -16.56 -3.72 -0.74
N THR A 42 -15.93 -2.59 -1.04
CA THR A 42 -15.04 -2.52 -2.19
C THR A 42 -13.79 -3.31 -1.80
N ASP A 43 -13.90 -4.60 -1.93
CA ASP A 43 -12.74 -5.49 -1.85
C ASP A 43 -11.76 -4.96 -2.91
N LYS A 44 -10.67 -4.41 -2.45
CA LYS A 44 -9.55 -4.07 -3.34
C LYS A 44 -8.96 -5.41 -3.80
N ARG A 45 -9.67 -6.08 -4.68
CA ARG A 45 -9.15 -7.29 -5.30
C ARG A 45 -8.01 -6.86 -6.18
N PHE A 46 -6.83 -7.02 -5.67
CA PHE A 46 -5.66 -7.07 -6.53
C PHE A 46 -5.99 -8.13 -7.57
N ALA A 47 -5.84 -7.78 -8.83
CA ALA A 47 -6.08 -8.74 -9.90
C ALA A 47 -5.32 -10.02 -9.53
N GLU A 48 -6.05 -11.08 -9.25
CA GLU A 48 -5.42 -12.38 -9.04
C GLU A 48 -4.64 -12.69 -10.30
N ALA A 49 -3.33 -12.77 -10.15
CA ALA A 49 -2.49 -13.15 -11.27
C ALA A 49 -2.98 -14.50 -11.78
N VAL A 50 -3.46 -14.53 -13.00
CA VAL A 50 -3.82 -15.81 -13.64
C VAL A 50 -2.54 -16.65 -13.67
N PRO A 51 -2.49 -17.77 -12.95
CA PRO A 51 -1.26 -18.54 -12.91
C PRO A 51 -1.01 -19.14 -14.29
N LEU A 52 -0.13 -18.53 -15.03
CA LEU A 52 0.41 -19.11 -16.23
C LEU A 52 1.54 -20.05 -15.82
N ASN A 53 1.67 -21.14 -16.52
CA ASN A 53 2.60 -22.22 -16.18
C ASN A 53 4.05 -21.81 -16.51
N ASN A 54 4.47 -20.68 -15.97
CA ASN A 54 5.79 -20.13 -16.21
C ASN A 54 6.76 -20.59 -15.12
N LYS A 55 7.71 -21.40 -15.50
CA LYS A 55 8.78 -21.88 -14.62
C LYS A 55 10.04 -21.01 -14.68
N GLU A 56 9.99 -19.92 -15.44
CA GLU A 56 11.21 -19.13 -15.73
C GLU A 56 11.57 -18.12 -14.64
N GLY A 57 10.64 -17.78 -13.74
CA GLY A 57 10.95 -16.88 -12.64
C GLY A 57 10.28 -15.51 -12.76
N PHE A 58 10.92 -14.49 -12.24
CA PHE A 58 10.37 -13.13 -12.17
C PHE A 58 11.48 -12.08 -12.31
N ILE A 59 11.09 -10.86 -12.67
CA ILE A 59 12.00 -9.70 -12.65
C ILE A 59 11.89 -9.03 -11.27
N ALA A 60 13.02 -8.75 -10.65
CA ALA A 60 13.07 -7.93 -9.44
C ALA A 60 13.52 -6.51 -9.81
N LEU A 61 12.70 -5.53 -9.46
CA LEU A 61 12.97 -4.12 -9.72
C LEU A 61 12.98 -3.39 -8.38
N SER A 62 14.11 -2.79 -8.06
CA SER A 62 14.30 -2.11 -6.78
C SER A 62 14.60 -0.62 -7.00
N TYR A 63 13.90 0.23 -6.25
CA TYR A 63 14.15 1.67 -6.23
C TYR A 63 14.77 2.06 -4.89
N PHE A 64 15.93 2.69 -4.98
CA PHE A 64 16.62 3.18 -3.77
C PHE A 64 15.84 4.32 -3.10
N GLY A 65 15.13 5.13 -3.88
CA GLY A 65 14.27 6.19 -3.34
C GLY A 65 13.60 6.97 -4.44
N VAL A 66 12.55 7.71 -4.07
CA VAL A 66 11.78 8.54 -5.00
C VAL A 66 11.86 9.99 -4.55
N SER A 67 12.12 10.89 -5.48
CA SER A 67 12.15 12.34 -5.24
C SER A 67 11.05 13.03 -6.02
N ARG A 68 10.71 14.25 -5.59
CA ARG A 68 9.71 15.05 -6.31
C ARG A 68 10.21 15.43 -7.70
N ASN A 69 11.45 15.86 -7.80
CA ASN A 69 12.09 16.32 -9.03
C ASN A 69 13.27 15.41 -9.37
N ASP A 70 13.87 15.64 -10.52
CA ASP A 70 15.02 14.87 -10.95
C ASP A 70 16.19 15.00 -9.96
N SER A 71 16.86 13.90 -9.75
CA SER A 71 17.94 13.77 -8.79
C SER A 71 18.95 12.75 -9.33
N PRO A 72 20.25 12.96 -9.14
CA PRO A 72 21.23 11.95 -9.56
C PRO A 72 21.18 10.68 -8.70
N LYS A 73 20.50 10.73 -7.56
CA LYS A 73 20.46 9.63 -6.59
C LYS A 73 19.13 8.88 -6.57
N TYR A 74 18.03 9.57 -6.85
CA TYR A 74 16.66 9.01 -6.71
C TYR A 74 15.89 9.17 -8.01
N VAL A 75 15.02 8.21 -8.30
CA VAL A 75 14.09 8.35 -9.42
C VAL A 75 13.10 9.48 -9.11
N SER A 76 12.78 10.32 -10.09
CA SER A 76 11.73 11.32 -9.90
C SER A 76 10.34 10.65 -9.91
N LYS A 77 9.38 11.26 -9.22
CA LYS A 77 7.99 10.78 -9.21
C LYS A 77 7.46 10.58 -10.63
N LYS A 78 7.76 11.53 -11.53
CA LYS A 78 7.34 11.46 -12.95
C LYS A 78 7.91 10.22 -13.63
N ASN A 79 9.23 10.03 -13.52
CA ASN A 79 9.90 8.90 -14.16
C ASN A 79 9.43 7.56 -13.58
N LEU A 80 9.18 7.50 -12.26
CA LEU A 80 8.63 6.31 -11.63
C LEU A 80 7.25 5.98 -12.23
N GLU A 81 6.37 6.98 -12.34
CA GLU A 81 5.02 6.80 -12.91
C GLU A 81 5.09 6.31 -14.35
N GLU A 82 5.96 6.91 -15.16
CA GLU A 82 6.17 6.51 -16.55
C GLU A 82 6.69 5.08 -16.68
N GLN A 83 7.69 4.72 -15.87
CA GLN A 83 8.28 3.37 -15.87
C GLN A 83 7.26 2.30 -15.46
N LEU A 84 6.54 2.52 -14.35
CA LEU A 84 5.58 1.54 -13.87
C LEU A 84 4.36 1.43 -14.80
N THR A 85 3.93 2.55 -15.39
CA THR A 85 2.84 2.54 -16.40
C THR A 85 3.27 1.75 -17.65
N LEU A 86 4.52 1.90 -18.07
CA LEU A 86 5.03 1.14 -19.22
C LEU A 86 5.03 -0.36 -18.93
N LEU A 87 5.48 -0.75 -17.74
CA LEU A 87 5.47 -2.16 -17.32
C LEU A 87 4.04 -2.72 -17.27
N GLU A 88 3.10 -1.95 -16.71
CA GLU A 88 1.69 -2.34 -16.66
C GLU A 88 1.12 -2.54 -18.07
N LYS A 89 1.38 -1.61 -18.99
CA LYS A 89 0.95 -1.73 -20.41
C LYS A 89 1.56 -2.93 -21.11
N GLN A 90 2.75 -3.34 -20.70
CA GLN A 90 3.40 -4.54 -21.24
C GLN A 90 2.88 -5.83 -20.59
N GLY A 91 1.97 -5.73 -19.64
CA GLY A 91 1.31 -6.86 -18.99
C GLY A 91 2.05 -7.41 -17.76
N TYR A 92 3.02 -6.67 -17.22
CA TYR A 92 3.68 -7.08 -15.99
C TYR A 92 2.74 -6.97 -14.80
N GLN A 93 2.76 -7.98 -13.94
CA GLN A 93 1.93 -8.08 -12.74
C GLN A 93 2.84 -8.19 -11.52
N THR A 94 2.58 -7.36 -10.51
CA THR A 94 3.40 -7.42 -9.29
C THR A 94 3.07 -8.67 -8.48
N ILE A 95 4.14 -9.26 -7.94
CA ILE A 95 4.08 -10.42 -7.05
C ILE A 95 4.56 -10.03 -5.66
N THR A 96 4.12 -10.78 -4.67
CA THR A 96 4.42 -10.56 -3.25
C THR A 96 5.61 -11.43 -2.82
N GLN A 97 6.17 -11.12 -1.65
CA GLN A 97 7.17 -11.97 -1.00
C GLN A 97 6.62 -13.39 -0.79
N LYS A 98 5.34 -13.47 -0.44
CA LYS A 98 4.67 -14.77 -0.27
C LYS A 98 4.60 -15.55 -1.58
N ASP A 99 4.32 -14.88 -2.71
CA ASP A 99 4.28 -15.55 -4.02
C ASP A 99 5.65 -16.12 -4.38
N ILE A 100 6.72 -15.38 -4.07
CA ILE A 100 8.10 -15.83 -4.28
C ILE A 100 8.38 -17.09 -3.42
N LEU A 101 8.00 -17.05 -2.15
CA LEU A 101 8.17 -18.22 -1.26
C LEU A 101 7.37 -19.42 -1.76
N ASP A 102 6.12 -19.20 -2.13
CA ASP A 102 5.25 -20.26 -2.64
C ASP A 102 5.79 -20.84 -3.97
N PHE A 103 6.37 -20.00 -4.82
CA PHE A 103 7.00 -20.44 -6.07
C PHE A 103 8.17 -21.40 -5.80
N TYR A 104 9.10 -21.01 -4.92
CA TYR A 104 10.28 -21.83 -4.64
C TYR A 104 10.00 -23.04 -3.75
N GLN A 105 9.10 -22.89 -2.76
CA GLN A 105 8.87 -23.93 -1.75
C GLN A 105 7.74 -24.88 -2.12
N LYS A 106 6.75 -24.41 -2.88
CA LYS A 106 5.53 -25.18 -3.19
C LYS A 106 5.28 -25.37 -4.68
N ASN A 107 6.23 -24.94 -5.52
CA ASN A 107 6.11 -25.00 -6.98
C ASN A 107 4.83 -24.32 -7.52
N LYS A 108 4.35 -23.27 -6.84
CA LYS A 108 3.23 -22.50 -7.35
C LYS A 108 3.67 -21.67 -8.56
N PRO A 109 2.94 -21.69 -9.67
CA PRO A 109 3.34 -20.88 -10.84
C PRO A 109 3.18 -19.38 -10.53
N LEU A 110 4.07 -18.59 -11.12
CA LEU A 110 3.97 -17.15 -11.14
C LEU A 110 3.27 -16.67 -12.43
N PRO A 111 2.79 -15.44 -12.48
CA PRO A 111 2.36 -14.84 -13.75
C PRO A 111 3.47 -14.90 -14.79
N GLU A 112 3.11 -14.98 -16.07
CA GLU A 112 4.08 -15.01 -17.18
C GLU A 112 5.04 -13.82 -17.13
N LYS A 113 4.53 -12.64 -16.78
CA LYS A 113 5.32 -11.42 -16.62
C LYS A 113 5.27 -10.98 -15.16
N ALA A 114 5.92 -11.75 -14.30
CA ALA A 114 5.97 -11.49 -12.87
C ALA A 114 7.00 -10.42 -12.55
N LEU A 115 6.62 -9.46 -11.73
CA LEU A 115 7.45 -8.33 -11.29
C LEU A 115 7.46 -8.25 -9.76
N PHE A 116 8.60 -8.44 -9.14
CA PHE A 116 8.78 -8.12 -7.73
C PHE A 116 9.28 -6.68 -7.62
N LEU A 117 8.45 -5.82 -7.05
CA LEU A 117 8.74 -4.39 -6.93
C LEU A 117 9.13 -4.08 -5.48
N SER A 118 10.26 -3.39 -5.30
CA SER A 118 10.70 -3.01 -3.97
C SER A 118 11.20 -1.57 -3.90
N PHE A 119 11.12 -1.01 -2.70
CA PHE A 119 11.67 0.30 -2.34
C PHE A 119 12.59 0.11 -1.15
N GLU A 120 13.78 0.69 -1.25
CA GLU A 120 14.83 0.51 -0.26
C GLU A 120 14.91 1.71 0.69
N ASP A 121 15.53 1.52 1.83
CA ASP A 121 15.88 2.51 2.84
C ASP A 121 14.75 3.17 3.66
N GLY A 122 13.49 2.83 3.44
CA GLY A 122 12.37 3.26 4.30
C GLY A 122 12.10 4.76 4.32
N ARG A 123 12.16 5.43 3.18
CA ARG A 123 11.95 6.88 3.08
C ARG A 123 10.46 7.21 3.04
N THR A 124 10.08 8.28 3.76
CA THR A 124 8.71 8.80 3.80
C THR A 124 8.27 9.31 2.43
N ASP A 125 9.12 10.06 1.73
CA ASP A 125 8.79 10.61 0.41
C ASP A 125 8.58 9.49 -0.62
N SER A 126 9.41 8.44 -0.59
CA SER A 126 9.25 7.28 -1.47
C SER A 126 7.88 6.62 -1.27
N SER A 127 7.46 6.40 -0.03
CA SER A 127 6.17 5.78 0.25
C SER A 127 5.01 6.64 -0.25
N ILE A 128 5.06 7.96 -0.02
CA ILE A 128 3.98 8.87 -0.42
C ILE A 128 3.85 8.95 -1.94
N PHE A 129 4.97 9.09 -2.64
CA PHE A 129 4.94 9.22 -4.11
C PHE A 129 4.58 7.91 -4.80
N ALA A 130 5.13 6.79 -4.32
CA ALA A 130 4.85 5.48 -4.90
C ALA A 130 3.43 5.00 -4.61
N GLN A 131 2.90 5.25 -3.41
CA GLN A 131 1.55 4.83 -3.02
C GLN A 131 0.50 5.23 -4.06
N ASN A 132 0.48 6.51 -4.44
CA ASN A 132 -0.52 7.03 -5.39
C ASN A 132 -0.40 6.37 -6.77
N ILE A 133 0.83 6.09 -7.20
CA ILE A 133 1.09 5.44 -8.50
C ILE A 133 0.64 3.98 -8.45
N MET A 134 1.00 3.27 -7.39
CA MET A 134 0.64 1.86 -7.20
C MET A 134 -0.87 1.67 -7.11
N GLU A 135 -1.57 2.59 -6.43
CA GLU A 135 -3.04 2.55 -6.35
C GLU A 135 -3.68 2.66 -7.73
N LYS A 136 -3.19 3.56 -8.59
CA LYS A 136 -3.70 3.72 -9.96
C LYS A 136 -3.48 2.47 -10.81
N LEU A 137 -2.31 1.83 -10.65
CA LEU A 137 -1.90 0.69 -11.48
C LEU A 137 -2.30 -0.66 -10.87
N ASN A 138 -2.87 -0.64 -9.67
CA ASN A 138 -3.16 -1.84 -8.88
C ASN A 138 -1.90 -2.70 -8.64
N TYR A 139 -0.78 -2.06 -8.39
CA TYR A 139 0.51 -2.69 -8.14
C TYR A 139 0.78 -2.80 -6.64
N LYS A 140 1.47 -3.86 -6.24
CA LYS A 140 1.99 -4.04 -4.88
C LYS A 140 3.50 -3.90 -4.88
N ALA A 141 4.06 -3.49 -3.73
CA ALA A 141 5.51 -3.42 -3.56
C ALA A 141 5.91 -3.79 -2.13
N SER A 142 7.18 -4.10 -1.96
CA SER A 142 7.79 -4.27 -0.64
C SER A 142 8.59 -3.02 -0.28
N MET A 143 8.42 -2.54 0.97
CA MET A 143 9.23 -1.46 1.53
C MET A 143 10.25 -2.07 2.49
N PHE A 144 11.52 -1.94 2.18
CA PHE A 144 12.60 -2.39 3.05
C PHE A 144 13.11 -1.21 3.89
N THR A 145 13.21 -1.41 5.19
CA THR A 145 13.55 -0.36 6.15
C THR A 145 14.74 -0.76 7.02
N TYR A 146 15.46 0.25 7.54
CA TYR A 146 16.50 0.05 8.53
C TYR A 146 15.97 0.38 9.92
N ALA A 147 16.13 -0.53 10.86
CA ALA A 147 15.57 -0.36 12.21
C ALA A 147 16.13 0.87 12.91
N ASN A 148 17.42 1.20 12.71
CA ASN A 148 18.02 2.38 13.33
C ASN A 148 17.45 3.71 12.84
N LYS A 149 16.82 3.73 11.64
CA LYS A 149 16.20 4.95 11.09
C LYS A 149 14.83 5.22 11.70
N MET A 150 14.16 4.18 12.20
CA MET A 150 12.82 4.30 12.81
C MET A 150 12.86 5.09 14.12
N ASP A 151 13.97 5.02 14.84
CA ASP A 151 14.14 5.61 16.17
C ASP A 151 14.65 7.05 16.14
N THR A 152 15.02 7.54 14.97
CA THR A 152 15.57 8.90 14.82
C THR A 152 14.43 9.93 14.80
N ARG A 153 14.75 11.18 15.12
CA ARG A 153 13.82 12.32 14.97
C ARG A 153 13.74 12.80 13.51
N ASP A 154 14.45 12.14 12.61
CA ASP A 154 14.49 12.53 11.20
C ASP A 154 13.16 12.11 10.52
N HIS A 155 12.40 13.09 10.08
CA HIS A 155 11.12 12.91 9.40
C HIS A 155 11.27 12.40 7.95
N LYS A 156 12.49 12.27 7.46
CA LYS A 156 12.75 11.67 6.15
C LYS A 156 12.44 10.17 6.12
N PHE A 157 12.42 9.52 7.29
CA PHE A 157 12.27 8.08 7.38
C PHE A 157 10.94 7.70 8.04
N LEU A 158 10.38 6.61 7.53
CA LEU A 158 9.12 6.02 8.02
C LEU A 158 9.26 5.61 9.49
N LYS A 159 8.22 5.84 10.25
CA LYS A 159 8.11 5.46 11.66
C LYS A 159 7.22 4.20 11.78
N PRO A 160 7.27 3.49 12.90
CA PRO A 160 6.44 2.29 13.08
C PRO A 160 4.94 2.53 12.83
N LYS A 161 4.42 3.71 13.17
CA LYS A 161 3.02 4.07 12.89
C LYS A 161 2.74 4.17 11.38
N ASP A 162 3.71 4.69 10.61
CA ASP A 162 3.56 4.85 9.17
C ASP A 162 3.57 3.48 8.49
N LEU A 163 4.46 2.60 8.93
CA LEU A 163 4.55 1.22 8.44
C LEU A 163 3.23 0.46 8.67
N LYS A 164 2.62 0.61 9.85
CA LYS A 164 1.31 0.00 10.14
C LYS A 164 0.21 0.51 9.19
N LEU A 165 0.25 1.79 8.85
CA LEU A 165 -0.72 2.37 7.89
C LEU A 165 -0.47 1.86 6.48
N MET A 166 0.79 1.75 6.07
CA MET A 166 1.17 1.20 4.76
C MET A 166 0.69 -0.25 4.62
N GLU A 167 0.97 -1.09 5.61
CA GLU A 167 0.52 -2.49 5.62
C GLU A 167 -1.00 -2.59 5.49
N LYS A 168 -1.74 -1.77 6.26
CA LYS A 168 -3.21 -1.72 6.21
C LYS A 168 -3.75 -1.27 4.86
N SER A 169 -2.98 -0.52 4.08
CA SER A 169 -3.43 -0.09 2.75
C SER A 169 -3.59 -1.26 1.78
N GLY A 170 -2.89 -2.36 2.02
CA GLY A 170 -2.89 -3.55 1.17
C GLY A 170 -1.99 -3.46 -0.06
N TYR A 171 -1.32 -2.33 -0.26
CA TYR A 171 -0.39 -2.13 -1.38
C TYR A 171 1.06 -2.41 -0.99
N TRP A 172 1.35 -2.49 0.31
CA TRP A 172 2.71 -2.64 0.79
C TRP A 172 2.89 -3.90 1.61
N GLU A 173 3.97 -4.59 1.33
CA GLU A 173 4.58 -5.54 2.24
C GLU A 173 5.79 -4.89 2.89
N LEU A 174 6.14 -5.33 4.09
CA LEU A 174 7.26 -4.75 4.83
C LEU A 174 8.40 -5.76 4.93
N GLY A 175 9.60 -5.25 4.72
CA GLY A 175 10.84 -6.03 4.86
C GLY A 175 11.87 -5.26 5.68
N SER A 176 12.93 -5.92 6.04
CA SER A 176 14.00 -5.33 6.84
C SER A 176 15.34 -5.41 6.09
N ASN A 177 16.03 -4.27 6.05
CA ASN A 177 17.44 -4.18 5.65
C ASN A 177 18.37 -4.28 6.87
N GLY A 178 17.86 -4.83 7.95
CA GLY A 178 18.62 -4.96 9.18
C GLY A 178 18.63 -3.69 10.01
N TYR A 179 19.52 -3.64 10.99
CA TYR A 179 19.60 -2.50 11.90
C TYR A 179 20.22 -1.28 11.21
N ARG A 180 21.40 -1.43 10.62
CA ARG A 180 22.10 -0.32 9.93
C ARG A 180 23.15 -0.83 8.92
N LEU A 181 22.74 -1.66 8.01
CA LEU A 181 23.67 -2.29 7.06
C LEU A 181 24.48 -1.29 6.23
N THR A 182 23.93 -0.08 5.99
CA THR A 182 24.68 0.96 5.27
C THR A 182 25.86 1.54 6.05
N TYR A 183 25.92 1.28 7.36
CA TYR A 183 26.93 1.88 8.25
C TYR A 183 27.63 0.85 9.12
N ILE A 184 27.71 -0.39 8.67
CA ILE A 184 28.43 -1.39 9.42
C ILE A 184 29.92 -1.04 9.37
N ASN A 185 30.45 -0.64 10.50
CA ASN A 185 31.89 -0.51 10.69
C ASN A 185 32.43 -1.85 11.19
N ILE A 186 33.04 -2.57 10.31
CA ILE A 186 33.73 -3.81 10.66
C ILE A 186 35.08 -3.43 11.22
N PHE A 187 35.38 -3.87 12.41
CA PHE A 187 36.65 -3.61 13.08
C PHE A 187 37.46 -4.89 13.11
N ASN A 188 38.76 -4.74 12.82
CA ASN A 188 39.69 -5.83 13.03
C ASN A 188 40.03 -5.98 14.53
N ASP A 189 40.84 -6.94 14.87
CA ASP A 189 41.24 -7.24 16.27
C ASP A 189 41.96 -6.06 16.95
N LYS A 190 42.44 -5.09 16.19
CA LYS A 190 43.09 -3.89 16.69
C LYS A 190 42.13 -2.69 16.82
N GLY A 191 40.81 -2.91 16.59
CA GLY A 191 39.82 -1.85 16.64
C GLY A 191 39.83 -0.87 15.48
N GLN A 192 40.52 -1.21 14.37
CA GLN A 192 40.56 -0.35 13.18
C GLN A 192 39.38 -0.68 12.27
N SER A 193 38.69 0.35 11.77
CA SER A 193 37.56 0.16 10.84
C SER A 193 38.10 -0.35 9.48
N LEU A 194 37.47 -1.41 8.99
CA LEU A 194 37.79 -1.99 7.69
C LEU A 194 37.02 -1.34 6.54
N GLY A 195 36.10 -0.44 6.85
CA GLY A 195 35.42 0.43 5.86
C GLY A 195 34.35 -0.21 5.02
N MET A 196 34.49 -1.46 4.61
CA MET A 196 33.51 -2.13 3.74
C MET A 196 33.27 -3.58 4.15
N ILE A 197 32.08 -4.05 3.89
CA ILE A 197 31.74 -5.47 4.05
C ILE A 197 32.25 -6.21 2.82
N ASP A 198 33.09 -7.21 3.03
CA ASP A 198 33.51 -8.13 1.97
C ASP A 198 32.82 -9.49 2.12
N GLU A 199 33.09 -10.40 1.22
CA GLU A 199 32.49 -11.73 1.19
C GLU A 199 32.74 -12.55 2.48
N ASN A 200 33.81 -12.27 3.17
CA ASN A 200 34.22 -12.99 4.39
C ASN A 200 33.62 -12.39 5.66
N ASN A 201 33.03 -11.22 5.55
CA ASN A 201 32.55 -10.43 6.69
C ASN A 201 31.01 -10.23 6.67
N UNK A 202 30.51 -10.85 5.97
CA UNK A 202 29.19 -10.73 5.89
C UNK A 202 28.49 -11.05 7.10
N UNK A 203 28.69 -10.25 7.66
CA UNK A 203 28.20 -10.49 8.87
C UNK A 203 26.79 -10.68 8.81
N UNK A 204 26.59 -11.50 8.93
CA UNK A 204 25.37 -11.69 9.04
C UNK A 204 24.83 -10.82 10.06
N UNK A 205 24.50 -10.34 9.84
CA UNK A 205 23.97 -9.60 10.81
C UNK A 205 22.74 -9.90 11.29
#